data_8465e474feab59457b5eec2557e5f058
#
_entry.id   8465e474feab59457b5eec2557e5f058
#
_cell.length_a   1.000
_cell.length_b   1.000
_cell.length_c   1.000
_cell.angle_alpha   90.00
_cell.angle_beta   90.00
_cell.angle_gamma   90.00
#
_symmetry.space_group_name_H-M   'P 1'
#
loop_
_entity.id
_entity.type
_entity.pdbx_description
1 polymer ?
#
loop_
_entity_poly.entity_id
_entity_poly.type
_entity_poly.pdbx_seq_one_letter_code
_entity_poly.pdbx_strand_id
1 'polypeptide(L)'
;MERTLVLIKPDGVQRGLVGEVIARLERRGLRLVGAKFMQVSQELAETHYAIHKGKPFYDGLIAYITSAPVMAMAWEGPNAIAAVRQTMGATRPTEAAPGSVRHDFGLEVGRNLTHASDSVENGQAEVSLWFTEQELVSWSRALDPWIFE
;
A
#
# COMPACT_ATOMS: atom_id res chain seq x y z
N MET A 1 5.17 16.50 -5.97
CA MET A 1 5.02 15.02 -6.03
C MET A 1 4.46 14.52 -4.72
N GLU A 2 3.42 13.71 -4.80
CA GLU A 2 2.89 13.05 -3.61
C GLU A 2 3.57 11.69 -3.42
N ARG A 3 3.72 11.28 -2.16
CA ARG A 3 4.17 9.94 -1.79
C ARG A 3 3.08 9.23 -1.00
N THR A 4 2.97 7.93 -1.23
CA THR A 4 1.99 7.08 -0.56
C THR A 4 2.62 5.77 -0.13
N LEU A 5 2.18 5.26 1.01
CA LEU A 5 2.55 3.91 1.45
C LEU A 5 1.58 2.92 0.82
N VAL A 6 2.12 1.88 0.21
CA VAL A 6 1.33 0.72 -0.21
C VAL A 6 1.90 -0.51 0.47
N LEU A 7 1.04 -1.26 1.12
CA LEU A 7 1.40 -2.57 1.66
C LEU A 7 0.68 -3.63 0.84
N ILE A 8 1.40 -4.68 0.47
CA ILE A 8 0.76 -5.92 0.08
C ILE A 8 0.71 -6.75 1.35
N LYS A 9 -0.50 -6.95 1.87
CA LYS A 9 -0.75 -7.58 3.15
C LYS A 9 -0.45 -9.08 3.10
N PRO A 10 -0.41 -9.77 4.23
CA PRO A 10 -0.09 -11.20 4.26
C PRO A 10 -0.89 -12.05 3.29
N ASP A 11 -2.19 -11.77 3.11
CA ASP A 11 -3.03 -12.52 2.16
C ASP A 11 -2.60 -12.30 0.70
N GLY A 12 -2.26 -11.09 0.33
CA GLY A 12 -1.75 -10.79 -1.02
C GLY A 12 -0.43 -11.49 -1.31
N VAL A 13 0.46 -11.53 -0.32
CA VAL A 13 1.74 -12.27 -0.43
C VAL A 13 1.50 -13.77 -0.52
N GLN A 14 0.69 -14.34 0.37
CA GLN A 14 0.39 -15.76 0.40
C GLN A 14 -0.29 -16.24 -0.87
N ARG A 15 -1.10 -15.39 -1.50
CA ARG A 15 -1.79 -15.72 -2.74
C ARG A 15 -0.94 -15.49 -4.00
N GLY A 16 0.32 -15.07 -3.85
CA GLY A 16 1.21 -14.86 -5.00
C GLY A 16 0.86 -13.64 -5.85
N LEU A 17 0.26 -12.61 -5.27
CA LEU A 17 -0.21 -11.42 -5.98
C LEU A 17 0.75 -10.22 -5.92
N VAL A 18 1.94 -10.39 -5.34
CA VAL A 18 2.93 -9.31 -5.20
C VAL A 18 3.25 -8.68 -6.56
N GLY A 19 3.61 -9.50 -7.53
CA GLY A 19 3.97 -9.02 -8.88
C GLY A 19 2.81 -8.33 -9.59
N GLU A 20 1.59 -8.83 -9.42
CA GLU A 20 0.40 -8.26 -10.04
C GLU A 20 0.11 -6.84 -9.52
N VAL A 21 0.20 -6.63 -8.22
CA VAL A 21 -0.03 -5.31 -7.61
C VAL A 21 1.04 -4.32 -8.08
N ILE A 22 2.30 -4.72 -8.04
CA ILE A 22 3.43 -3.88 -8.48
C ILE A 22 3.25 -3.50 -9.95
N ALA A 23 2.93 -4.47 -10.80
CA ALA A 23 2.74 -4.24 -12.24
C ALA A 23 1.64 -3.21 -12.51
N ARG A 24 0.53 -3.26 -11.79
CA ARG A 24 -0.57 -2.30 -11.97
C ARG A 24 -0.17 -0.88 -11.59
N LEU A 25 0.61 -0.71 -10.54
CA LEU A 25 1.10 0.60 -10.13
C LEU A 25 2.13 1.15 -11.11
N GLU A 26 3.06 0.33 -11.57
CA GLU A 26 4.04 0.72 -12.57
C GLU A 26 3.39 1.10 -13.90
N ARG A 27 2.46 0.29 -14.38
CA ARG A 27 1.75 0.56 -15.64
C ARG A 27 0.93 1.83 -15.57
N ARG A 28 0.43 2.18 -14.39
CA ARG A 28 -0.31 3.43 -14.19
C ARG A 28 0.59 4.65 -14.31
N GLY A 29 1.89 4.50 -14.23
CA GLY A 29 2.86 5.58 -14.33
C GLY A 29 3.46 6.04 -13.00
N LEU A 30 3.09 5.39 -11.90
CA LEU A 30 3.67 5.70 -10.60
C LEU A 30 5.12 5.23 -10.52
N ARG A 31 5.93 5.93 -9.72
CA ARG A 31 7.35 5.63 -9.57
C ARG A 31 7.61 5.00 -8.22
N LEU A 32 8.25 3.84 -8.22
CA LEU A 32 8.66 3.15 -7.00
C LEU A 32 9.90 3.86 -6.43
N VAL A 33 9.84 4.25 -5.16
CA VAL A 33 10.97 4.92 -4.49
C VAL A 33 11.48 4.16 -3.27
N GLY A 34 10.76 3.16 -2.82
CA GLY A 34 11.20 2.27 -1.74
C GLY A 34 10.38 0.99 -1.73
N ALA A 35 11.05 -0.12 -1.43
CA ALA A 35 10.39 -1.41 -1.33
C ALA A 35 11.17 -2.31 -0.38
N LYS A 36 10.48 -3.01 0.49
CA LYS A 36 11.10 -4.02 1.34
C LYS A 36 10.12 -5.13 1.70
N PHE A 37 10.60 -6.35 1.56
CA PHE A 37 9.86 -7.53 1.97
C PHE A 37 10.22 -7.83 3.42
N MET A 38 9.21 -7.82 4.32
CA MET A 38 9.49 -7.82 5.74
C MET A 38 8.43 -8.52 6.57
N GLN A 39 8.83 -8.98 7.74
CA GLN A 39 7.92 -9.40 8.80
C GLN A 39 7.63 -8.18 9.66
N VAL A 40 6.36 -7.82 9.81
CA VAL A 40 5.95 -6.66 10.61
C VAL A 40 6.10 -6.97 12.10
N SER A 41 6.75 -6.07 12.84
CA SER A 41 6.84 -6.19 14.29
C SER A 41 5.53 -5.80 14.97
N GLN A 42 5.32 -6.31 16.17
CA GLN A 42 4.17 -5.92 17.01
C GLN A 42 4.14 -4.40 17.21
N GLU A 43 5.30 -3.81 17.50
CA GLU A 43 5.43 -2.37 17.74
C GLU A 43 5.04 -1.55 16.51
N LEU A 44 5.54 -1.92 15.32
CA LEU A 44 5.21 -1.23 14.09
C LEU A 44 3.73 -1.35 13.76
N ALA A 45 3.15 -2.53 13.94
CA ALA A 45 1.73 -2.76 13.73
C ALA A 45 0.87 -1.89 14.64
N GLU A 46 1.21 -1.82 15.91
CA GLU A 46 0.50 -1.00 16.89
C GLU A 46 0.57 0.49 16.56
N THR A 47 1.73 0.96 16.12
CA THR A 47 1.89 2.36 15.73
C THR A 47 1.10 2.67 14.46
N HIS A 48 1.17 1.80 13.47
CA HIS A 48 0.45 1.97 12.21
C HIS A 48 -1.08 2.01 12.41
N TYR A 49 -1.59 1.16 13.29
CA TYR A 49 -3.03 1.08 13.59
C TYR A 49 -3.43 1.82 14.88
N ALA A 50 -2.60 2.75 15.36
CA ALA A 50 -2.85 3.46 16.63
C ALA A 50 -4.23 4.13 16.68
N ILE A 51 -4.71 4.67 15.56
CA ILE A 51 -6.04 5.31 15.45
C ILE A 51 -7.18 4.34 15.76
N HIS A 52 -6.94 3.04 15.61
CA HIS A 52 -7.96 1.99 15.85
C HIS A 52 -7.87 1.36 17.23
N LYS A 53 -6.92 1.78 18.06
CA LYS A 53 -6.72 1.23 19.40
C LYS A 53 -8.00 1.39 20.23
N GLY A 54 -8.42 0.30 20.87
CA GLY A 54 -9.65 0.26 21.66
C GLY A 54 -10.90 -0.13 20.88
N LYS A 55 -10.83 -0.22 19.55
CA LYS A 55 -11.94 -0.71 18.73
C LYS A 55 -11.96 -2.25 18.71
N PRO A 56 -13.16 -2.87 18.57
CA PRO A 56 -13.29 -4.33 18.62
C PRO A 56 -12.42 -5.10 17.62
N PHE A 57 -12.13 -4.52 16.45
CA PHE A 57 -11.36 -5.17 15.40
C PHE A 57 -9.85 -4.93 15.51
N TYR A 58 -9.38 -4.13 16.49
CA TYR A 58 -7.96 -3.75 16.61
C TYR A 58 -7.05 -4.96 16.79
N ASP A 59 -7.37 -5.83 17.76
CA ASP A 59 -6.53 -7.00 18.06
C ASP A 59 -6.43 -7.94 16.85
N GLY A 60 -7.52 -8.10 16.11
CA GLY A 60 -7.55 -8.87 14.88
C GLY A 60 -6.67 -8.29 13.78
N LEU A 61 -6.65 -6.95 13.63
CA LEU A 61 -5.78 -6.28 12.67
C LEU A 61 -4.30 -6.51 13.01
N ILE A 62 -3.93 -6.37 14.28
CA ILE A 62 -2.55 -6.57 14.73
C ILE A 62 -2.13 -8.02 14.50
N ALA A 63 -2.95 -8.98 14.91
CA ALA A 63 -2.68 -10.40 14.70
C ALA A 63 -2.50 -10.74 13.21
N TYR A 64 -3.36 -10.16 12.37
CA TYR A 64 -3.33 -10.40 10.93
C TYR A 64 -2.07 -9.85 10.27
N ILE A 65 -1.77 -8.57 10.48
CA ILE A 65 -0.64 -7.91 9.80
C ILE A 65 0.72 -8.48 10.24
N THR A 66 0.80 -9.06 11.43
CA THR A 66 2.01 -9.68 11.96
C THR A 66 2.10 -11.20 11.68
N SER A 67 1.07 -11.78 11.07
CA SER A 67 0.97 -13.24 10.91
C SER A 67 1.90 -13.83 9.85
N ALA A 68 2.30 -13.04 8.85
CA ALA A 68 3.14 -13.48 7.74
C ALA A 68 3.79 -12.26 7.08
N PRO A 69 4.78 -12.46 6.19
CA PRO A 69 5.46 -11.34 5.55
C PRO A 69 4.54 -10.44 4.73
N VAL A 70 4.93 -9.18 4.63
CA VAL A 70 4.31 -8.17 3.77
C VAL A 70 5.34 -7.60 2.80
N MET A 71 4.87 -7.03 1.69
CA MET A 71 5.68 -6.18 0.86
C MET A 71 5.29 -4.74 1.17
N ALA A 72 6.21 -3.98 1.77
CA ALA A 72 6.03 -2.55 2.04
C ALA A 72 6.66 -1.73 0.93
N MET A 73 5.93 -0.75 0.41
CA MET A 73 6.39 0.07 -0.72
C MET A 73 6.04 1.54 -0.53
N ALA A 74 6.93 2.39 -1.02
CA ALA A 74 6.66 3.82 -1.16
C ALA A 74 6.59 4.14 -2.66
N TRP A 75 5.49 4.73 -3.08
CA TRP A 75 5.23 5.12 -4.47
C TRP A 75 5.08 6.64 -4.57
N GLU A 76 5.49 7.20 -5.69
CA GLU A 76 5.52 8.64 -5.90
C GLU A 76 4.96 9.00 -7.27
N GLY A 77 4.30 10.13 -7.35
CA GLY A 77 3.78 10.68 -8.60
C GLY A 77 2.86 11.87 -8.36
N PRO A 78 2.47 12.57 -9.43
CA PRO A 78 1.41 13.57 -9.31
C PRO A 78 0.09 12.86 -8.95
N ASN A 79 -0.63 13.40 -7.97
CA ASN A 79 -1.88 12.80 -7.48
C ASN A 79 -1.75 11.33 -7.04
N ALA A 80 -0.58 10.94 -6.51
CA ALA A 80 -0.30 9.53 -6.19
C ALA A 80 -1.32 8.94 -5.22
N ILE A 81 -1.78 9.71 -4.23
CA ILE A 81 -2.78 9.23 -3.26
C ILE A 81 -4.05 8.77 -3.97
N ALA A 82 -4.63 9.65 -4.79
CA ALA A 82 -5.87 9.33 -5.50
C ALA A 82 -5.66 8.20 -6.52
N ALA A 83 -4.57 8.24 -7.28
CA ALA A 83 -4.27 7.25 -8.29
C ALA A 83 -4.08 5.84 -7.70
N VAL A 84 -3.35 5.75 -6.60
CA VAL A 84 -3.13 4.46 -5.94
C VAL A 84 -4.43 3.93 -5.34
N ARG A 85 -5.19 4.76 -4.64
CA ARG A 85 -6.48 4.33 -4.07
C ARG A 85 -7.45 3.86 -5.15
N GLN A 86 -7.49 4.54 -6.28
CA GLN A 86 -8.32 4.14 -7.42
C GLN A 86 -7.86 2.79 -8.01
N THR A 87 -6.56 2.59 -8.09
CA THR A 87 -5.98 1.33 -8.59
C THR A 87 -6.26 0.16 -7.61
N MET A 88 -6.19 0.41 -6.30
CA MET A 88 -6.52 -0.62 -5.30
C MET A 88 -8.01 -0.89 -5.22
N GLY A 89 -8.86 0.12 -5.43
CA GLY A 89 -10.30 0.02 -5.33
C GLY A 89 -10.84 0.27 -3.93
N ALA A 90 -12.17 0.28 -3.82
CA ALA A 90 -12.86 0.48 -2.55
C ALA A 90 -12.42 -0.55 -1.51
N THR A 91 -12.42 -0.14 -0.24
CA THR A 91 -11.99 -0.98 0.90
C THR A 91 -12.73 -2.32 0.95
N ARG A 92 -14.03 -2.32 0.63
CA ARG A 92 -14.81 -3.55 0.49
C ARG A 92 -14.69 -4.07 -0.94
N PRO A 93 -14.11 -5.26 -1.15
CA PRO A 93 -13.91 -5.77 -2.51
C PRO A 93 -15.18 -5.85 -3.35
N THR A 94 -16.32 -6.17 -2.72
CA THR A 94 -17.61 -6.27 -3.44
C THR A 94 -18.14 -4.90 -3.90
N GLU A 95 -17.60 -3.81 -3.39
CA GLU A 95 -17.94 -2.44 -3.79
C GLU A 95 -16.87 -1.81 -4.69
N ALA A 96 -15.77 -2.51 -4.91
CA ALA A 96 -14.66 -2.01 -5.72
C ALA A 96 -14.99 -2.04 -7.21
N ALA A 97 -14.48 -1.06 -7.94
CA ALA A 97 -14.72 -0.97 -9.38
C ALA A 97 -13.99 -2.08 -10.14
N PRO A 98 -14.59 -2.65 -11.20
CA PRO A 98 -13.91 -3.59 -12.07
C PRO A 98 -12.58 -3.03 -12.58
N GLY A 99 -11.54 -3.87 -12.60
CA GLY A 99 -10.19 -3.47 -12.97
C GLY A 99 -9.34 -3.03 -11.81
N SER A 100 -9.91 -2.73 -10.64
CA SER A 100 -9.14 -2.47 -9.44
C SER A 100 -8.65 -3.78 -8.82
N VAL A 101 -7.59 -3.70 -8.02
CA VAL A 101 -7.00 -4.89 -7.39
C VAL A 101 -8.02 -5.62 -6.52
N ARG A 102 -8.75 -4.88 -5.68
CA ARG A 102 -9.72 -5.50 -4.77
C ARG A 102 -10.91 -6.11 -5.48
N HIS A 103 -11.39 -5.48 -6.56
CA HIS A 103 -12.45 -6.10 -7.37
C HIS A 103 -11.97 -7.39 -8.02
N ASP A 104 -10.81 -7.35 -8.65
CA ASP A 104 -10.34 -8.46 -9.48
C ASP A 104 -9.87 -9.67 -8.64
N PHE A 105 -9.37 -9.43 -7.43
CA PHE A 105 -8.73 -10.47 -6.63
C PHE A 105 -9.28 -10.62 -5.22
N GLY A 106 -10.00 -9.65 -4.69
CA GLY A 106 -10.53 -9.69 -3.32
C GLY A 106 -11.97 -10.17 -3.26
N LEU A 107 -12.39 -10.59 -2.08
CA LEU A 107 -13.75 -11.05 -1.82
C LEU A 107 -14.30 -10.48 -0.52
N GLU A 108 -13.55 -10.55 0.57
CA GLU A 108 -13.94 -10.08 1.89
C GLU A 108 -13.12 -8.88 2.35
N VAL A 109 -13.73 -7.97 3.13
CA VAL A 109 -13.05 -6.79 3.65
C VAL A 109 -11.88 -7.13 4.58
N GLY A 110 -12.00 -8.21 5.34
CA GLY A 110 -10.94 -8.68 6.25
C GLY A 110 -9.74 -9.29 5.53
N ARG A 111 -9.85 -9.56 4.24
CA ARG A 111 -8.80 -10.11 3.37
C ARG A 111 -8.80 -9.34 2.06
N ASN A 112 -8.52 -8.03 2.14
CA ASN A 112 -8.63 -7.12 1.00
C ASN A 112 -7.29 -6.75 0.37
N LEU A 113 -6.28 -7.56 0.58
CA LEU A 113 -5.01 -7.65 -0.16
C LEU A 113 -4.01 -6.54 0.10
N THR A 114 -4.43 -5.29 0.14
CA THR A 114 -3.52 -4.15 0.15
C THR A 114 -3.96 -3.07 1.14
N HIS A 115 -3.00 -2.25 1.52
CA HIS A 115 -3.21 -0.97 2.18
C HIS A 115 -2.68 0.14 1.27
N ALA A 116 -3.36 1.26 1.25
CA ALA A 116 -2.89 2.49 0.59
C ALA A 116 -3.23 3.68 1.49
N SER A 117 -2.32 4.65 1.55
CA SER A 117 -2.56 5.88 2.32
C SER A 117 -3.79 6.62 1.80
N ASP A 118 -4.53 7.27 2.69
CA ASP A 118 -5.83 7.90 2.37
C ASP A 118 -5.77 9.42 2.17
N SER A 119 -4.62 10.03 2.46
CA SER A 119 -4.41 11.47 2.26
C SER A 119 -2.93 11.75 2.05
N VAL A 120 -2.61 12.93 1.50
CA VAL A 120 -1.22 13.38 1.34
C VAL A 120 -0.52 13.42 2.70
N GLU A 121 -1.18 13.95 3.71
CA GLU A 121 -0.62 14.05 5.06
C GLU A 121 -0.35 12.66 5.66
N ASN A 122 -1.31 11.76 5.58
CA ASN A 122 -1.14 10.38 6.05
C ASN A 122 -0.11 9.62 5.22
N GLY A 123 -0.02 9.88 3.93
CA GLY A 123 1.00 9.30 3.07
C GLY A 123 2.40 9.65 3.53
N GLN A 124 2.67 10.91 3.82
CA GLN A 124 3.96 11.36 4.35
C GLN A 124 4.27 10.71 5.70
N ALA A 125 3.30 10.70 6.61
CA ALA A 125 3.48 10.13 7.94
C ALA A 125 3.71 8.62 7.88
N GLU A 126 2.95 7.91 7.08
CA GLU A 126 3.07 6.46 6.94
C GLU A 126 4.38 6.06 6.26
N VAL A 127 4.78 6.75 5.20
CA VAL A 127 6.08 6.48 4.55
C VAL A 127 7.22 6.69 5.56
N SER A 128 7.18 7.78 6.34
CA SER A 128 8.20 8.04 7.37
C SER A 128 8.21 7.02 8.50
N LEU A 129 7.06 6.42 8.81
CA LEU A 129 6.97 5.36 9.82
C LEU A 129 7.59 4.05 9.32
N TRP A 130 7.34 3.69 8.06
CA TRP A 130 7.76 2.40 7.50
C TRP A 130 9.15 2.40 6.88
N PHE A 131 9.66 3.57 6.47
CA PHE A 131 10.94 3.71 5.78
C PHE A 131 11.82 4.75 6.45
N THR A 132 13.12 4.47 6.53
CA THR A 132 14.13 5.49 6.82
C THR A 132 14.41 6.25 5.52
N GLU A 133 15.02 7.45 5.63
CA GLU A 133 15.42 8.22 4.45
C GLU A 133 16.40 7.45 3.56
N GLN A 134 17.29 6.65 4.17
CA GLN A 134 18.27 5.83 3.45
C GLN A 134 17.62 4.72 2.64
N GLU A 135 16.42 4.30 3.00
CA GLU A 135 15.66 3.27 2.30
C GLU A 135 14.87 3.83 1.12
N LEU A 136 14.80 5.14 1.00
CA LEU A 136 14.08 5.82 -0.09
C LEU A 136 15.08 6.35 -1.13
N VAL A 137 14.79 6.09 -2.40
CA VAL A 137 15.66 6.50 -3.52
C VAL A 137 15.00 7.65 -4.27
N SER A 138 15.70 8.78 -4.38
CA SER A 138 15.27 9.89 -5.22
C SER A 138 15.87 9.71 -6.62
N TRP A 139 15.01 9.55 -7.62
CA TRP A 139 15.45 9.29 -9.01
C TRP A 139 14.37 9.72 -9.99
N SER A 140 14.73 9.77 -11.26
CA SER A 140 13.82 10.08 -12.36
C SER A 140 13.94 9.04 -13.46
N ARG A 141 12.85 8.83 -14.18
CA ARG A 141 12.80 7.91 -15.33
C ARG A 141 12.89 8.68 -16.61
N ALA A 142 13.50 8.07 -17.63
CA ALA A 142 13.52 8.64 -18.98
C ALA A 142 12.09 8.85 -19.54
N LEU A 143 11.14 8.06 -19.06
CA LEU A 143 9.73 8.12 -19.50
C LEU A 143 8.87 9.12 -18.73
N ASP A 144 9.38 9.77 -17.69
CA ASP A 144 8.59 10.73 -16.91
C ASP A 144 7.89 11.80 -17.79
N PRO A 145 8.56 12.42 -18.78
CA PRO A 145 7.90 13.42 -19.62
C PRO A 145 6.76 12.87 -20.48
N TRP A 146 6.63 11.55 -20.60
CA TRP A 146 5.56 10.90 -21.34
C TRP A 146 4.40 10.43 -20.43
N ILE A 147 4.54 10.63 -19.12
CA ILE A 147 3.56 10.23 -18.12
C ILE A 147 2.92 11.47 -17.49
N PHE A 148 3.71 12.52 -17.23
CA PHE A 148 3.22 13.79 -16.69
C PHE A 148 4.07 14.95 -17.21
N GLU A 149 3.49 16.18 -17.18
CA GLU A 149 4.14 17.40 -17.66
C GLU A 149 5.25 17.92 -16.74
#